data_3f3403fc08aa6f1129392b8c1b8a2a59
#
_entry.id   3f3403fc08aa6f1129392b8c1b8a2a59
#
_cell.length_a   1.000
_cell.length_b   1.000
_cell.length_c   1.000
_cell.angle_alpha   90.00
_cell.angle_beta   90.00
_cell.angle_gamma   90.00
#
_symmetry.space_group_name_H-M   'P 1'
#
loop_
_entity.id
_entity.type
_entity.pdbx_description
1 polymer ?
#
loop_
_entity_poly.entity_id
_entity_poly.type
_entity_poly.pdbx_seq_one_letter_code
_entity_poly.pdbx_strand_id
1 'polypeptide(L)'
;RSARERRGKSQRAAPGNRPPPGLPPRLGNPTTEYLERVLFQLEAHHVIEKALAVDEKEPTIGALIFGSGMGAISTLALAVCRAGDAILAGNVYGCTDSLFRGLGKFGVEAVFCDMGNVAAVEAALDAHPNVAMVFLESPENPTLRIADIEAISRLTEPRGALLVVDNTFCSPYLQQPFRLGADLVMHSLTKFVNGHSTSIGGALLGPFRFMKTDFFPWYKDVGATPSPFDSWLNGMTVQSLAPREAQQSATALEIARFLSTHPKVASVGYPGLPDFPQADLVRRQMRSGGAILTFEVKGGVSAGEAVMNYFGRKDTPMELAVSLGSCITYIQHPASMTHAVVPEADRLARGITPGLIRLSVGLEGAEVLVEHLGRALDLT
;
A
#
# COMPACT_ATOMS: atom_id res chain seq x y z
N ARG A 1 -21.49 16.25 -12.95
CA ARG A 1 -20.32 16.99 -12.41
C ARG A 1 -19.32 15.98 -11.90
N SER A 2 -18.05 16.09 -12.31
CA SER A 2 -16.98 15.17 -11.92
C SER A 2 -16.72 15.19 -10.40
N ALA A 3 -16.11 14.15 -9.87
CA ALA A 3 -15.72 14.07 -8.46
C ALA A 3 -14.81 15.25 -8.04
N ARG A 4 -14.01 15.82 -8.96
CA ARG A 4 -13.19 17.02 -8.75
C ARG A 4 -13.99 18.34 -8.76
N GLU A 5 -15.00 18.49 -9.63
CA GLU A 5 -15.84 19.69 -9.68
C GLU A 5 -16.72 19.87 -8.43
N ARG A 6 -17.10 18.78 -7.78
CA ARG A 6 -17.87 18.80 -6.54
C ARG A 6 -17.11 19.44 -5.37
N ARG A 7 -15.76 19.57 -5.46
CA ARG A 7 -14.88 20.18 -4.46
C ARG A 7 -14.88 21.72 -4.43
N GLY A 8 -15.38 22.37 -5.45
CA GLY A 8 -15.24 23.84 -5.64
C GLY A 8 -16.25 24.73 -4.89
N LYS A 9 -17.25 24.21 -4.21
CA LYS A 9 -18.41 25.00 -3.72
C LYS A 9 -18.66 24.99 -2.21
N SER A 10 -17.67 24.70 -1.37
CA SER A 10 -17.84 24.79 0.08
C SER A 10 -17.42 26.16 0.61
N GLN A 11 -18.26 26.73 1.48
CA GLN A 11 -18.08 28.03 2.10
C GLN A 11 -16.83 28.09 2.99
N ARG A 12 -16.21 29.27 3.09
CA ARG A 12 -15.01 29.54 3.88
C ARG A 12 -15.22 29.20 5.35
N ALA A 13 -14.43 28.28 5.89
CA ALA A 13 -14.31 28.03 7.33
C ALA A 13 -13.14 28.81 7.91
N ALA A 14 -13.30 29.29 9.14
CA ALA A 14 -12.32 30.10 9.86
C ALA A 14 -11.09 29.28 10.30
N PRO A 15 -9.91 29.91 10.52
CA PRO A 15 -8.67 29.24 10.90
C PRO A 15 -8.70 28.77 12.36
N GLY A 16 -8.33 27.50 12.60
CA GLY A 16 -8.16 26.94 13.93
C GLY A 16 -7.98 25.44 13.89
N ASN A 17 -6.73 25.00 14.00
CA ASN A 17 -6.33 23.59 13.91
C ASN A 17 -6.47 22.80 15.24
N ARG A 18 -7.28 23.27 16.18
CA ARG A 18 -7.61 22.51 17.38
C ARG A 18 -9.08 22.11 17.35
N PRO A 19 -9.39 20.82 17.63
CA PRO A 19 -10.77 20.45 17.88
C PRO A 19 -11.29 21.31 19.03
N PRO A 20 -12.57 21.74 19.02
CA PRO A 20 -13.15 22.49 20.12
C PRO A 20 -13.00 21.70 21.42
N PRO A 21 -12.69 22.37 22.55
CA PRO A 21 -12.60 21.71 23.85
C PRO A 21 -13.92 20.98 24.17
N GLY A 22 -13.81 19.68 24.50
CA GLY A 22 -14.98 18.84 24.83
C GLY A 22 -15.41 17.85 23.76
N LEU A 23 -14.71 17.74 22.62
CA LEU A 23 -14.96 16.64 21.69
C LEU A 23 -14.59 15.28 22.29
N PRO A 24 -15.38 14.21 22.02
CA PRO A 24 -15.01 12.86 22.42
C PRO A 24 -13.64 12.47 21.87
N PRO A 25 -12.82 11.71 22.60
CA PRO A 25 -11.46 11.30 22.18
C PRO A 25 -11.42 10.62 20.80
N ARG A 26 -12.52 10.01 20.36
CA ARG A 26 -12.64 9.39 19.01
C ARG A 26 -12.62 10.39 17.86
N LEU A 27 -12.90 11.67 18.10
CA LEU A 27 -12.96 12.72 17.06
C LEU A 27 -11.66 13.52 16.96
N GLY A 28 -10.73 13.29 17.87
CA GLY A 28 -9.42 13.91 17.91
C GLY A 28 -8.84 13.81 19.32
N ASN A 29 -7.56 13.54 19.40
CA ASN A 29 -6.79 13.59 20.63
C ASN A 29 -5.33 13.92 20.28
N PRO A 30 -4.56 14.51 21.22
CA PRO A 30 -3.20 14.97 20.94
C PRO A 30 -2.26 13.87 20.40
N THR A 31 -2.46 12.63 20.81
CA THR A 31 -1.63 11.48 20.37
C THR A 31 -1.88 11.14 18.90
N THR A 32 -3.15 11.07 18.50
CA THR A 32 -3.52 10.84 17.11
C THR A 32 -3.10 12.01 16.22
N GLU A 33 -3.31 13.26 16.66
CA GLU A 33 -2.87 14.46 15.94
C GLU A 33 -1.35 14.52 15.77
N TYR A 34 -0.59 14.00 16.73
CA TYR A 34 0.87 13.86 16.57
C TYR A 34 1.20 12.91 15.43
N LEU A 35 0.58 11.74 15.38
CA LEU A 35 0.82 10.75 14.31
C LEU A 35 0.37 11.29 12.93
N GLU A 36 -0.76 11.99 12.85
CA GLU A 36 -1.23 12.67 11.64
C GLU A 36 -0.17 13.65 11.11
N ARG A 37 0.40 14.47 11.99
CA ARG A 37 1.46 15.42 11.62
C ARG A 37 2.74 14.74 11.17
N VAL A 38 3.15 13.65 11.84
CA VAL A 38 4.34 12.88 11.43
C VAL A 38 4.15 12.30 10.04
N LEU A 39 3.02 11.64 9.79
CA LEU A 39 2.76 11.05 8.46
C LEU A 39 2.62 12.10 7.37
N PHE A 40 1.96 13.22 7.67
CA PHE A 40 1.91 14.37 6.77
C PHE A 40 3.31 14.85 6.38
N GLN A 41 4.20 15.05 7.36
CA GLN A 41 5.56 15.49 7.10
C GLN A 41 6.36 14.50 6.27
N LEU A 42 6.21 13.20 6.52
CA LEU A 42 6.92 12.16 5.78
C LEU A 42 6.43 12.05 4.32
N GLU A 43 5.11 12.04 4.11
CA GLU A 43 4.52 11.81 2.79
C GLU A 43 4.52 13.07 1.91
N ALA A 44 4.37 14.24 2.51
CA ALA A 44 4.18 15.50 1.81
C ALA A 44 5.32 16.51 2.00
N HIS A 45 6.51 16.09 2.41
CA HIS A 45 7.64 16.99 2.70
C HIS A 45 7.91 17.99 1.57
N HIS A 46 7.93 17.55 0.32
CA HIS A 46 8.14 18.40 -0.85
C HIS A 46 7.03 19.44 -1.06
N VAL A 47 5.81 19.18 -0.62
CA VAL A 47 4.68 20.13 -0.67
C VAL A 47 4.88 21.20 0.38
N ILE A 48 5.37 20.80 1.58
CA ILE A 48 5.71 21.71 2.67
C ILE A 48 6.81 22.66 2.23
N GLU A 49 7.89 22.16 1.61
CA GLU A 49 8.99 22.98 1.10
C GLU A 49 8.49 24.02 0.10
N LYS A 50 7.59 23.64 -0.83
CA LYS A 50 6.98 24.58 -1.78
C LYS A 50 6.10 25.61 -1.09
N ALA A 51 5.27 25.21 -0.13
CA ALA A 51 4.39 26.09 0.62
C ALA A 51 5.19 27.13 1.43
N LEU A 52 6.27 26.70 2.10
CA LEU A 52 7.19 27.61 2.80
C LEU A 52 7.87 28.60 1.87
N ALA A 53 8.17 28.20 0.63
CA ALA A 53 8.79 29.09 -0.36
C ALA A 53 7.84 30.18 -0.88
N VAL A 54 6.51 30.00 -0.76
CA VAL A 54 5.49 30.97 -1.22
C VAL A 54 4.66 31.59 -0.09
N ASP A 55 5.10 31.41 1.16
CA ASP A 55 4.43 31.93 2.38
C ASP A 55 2.94 31.53 2.51
N GLU A 56 2.61 30.29 2.09
CA GLU A 56 1.27 29.76 2.29
C GLU A 56 1.00 29.46 3.76
N LYS A 57 -0.10 30.01 4.29
CA LYS A 57 -0.46 29.93 5.72
C LYS A 57 -1.19 28.65 6.13
N GLU A 58 -1.75 27.91 5.19
CA GLU A 58 -2.46 26.65 5.46
C GLU A 58 -1.71 25.46 4.84
N PRO A 59 -1.67 24.29 5.51
CA PRO A 59 -1.10 23.10 4.92
C PRO A 59 -1.92 22.68 3.68
N THR A 60 -1.24 22.37 2.60
CA THR A 60 -1.90 21.92 1.35
C THR A 60 -2.42 20.49 1.45
N ILE A 61 -1.83 19.66 2.31
CA ILE A 61 -2.20 18.26 2.58
C ILE A 61 -2.63 18.10 4.03
N GLY A 62 -3.62 17.23 4.28
CA GLY A 62 -4.05 16.77 5.59
C GLY A 62 -3.95 15.27 5.70
N ALA A 63 -3.86 14.76 6.92
CA ALA A 63 -3.88 13.33 7.23
C ALA A 63 -4.98 13.02 8.25
N LEU A 64 -5.59 11.83 8.15
CA LEU A 64 -6.47 11.24 9.17
C LEU A 64 -6.05 9.81 9.44
N ILE A 65 -6.06 9.42 10.71
CA ILE A 65 -5.68 8.09 11.17
C ILE A 65 -6.92 7.25 11.44
N PHE A 66 -6.83 5.97 11.08
CA PHE A 66 -7.91 5.00 11.19
C PHE A 66 -7.49 3.79 12.05
N GLY A 67 -8.47 3.06 12.58
CA GLY A 67 -8.24 1.82 13.30
C GLY A 67 -7.67 0.69 12.43
N SER A 68 -7.76 0.80 11.10
CA SER A 68 -7.14 -0.14 10.14
C SER A 68 -7.05 0.47 8.76
N GLY A 69 -6.20 -0.10 7.88
CA GLY A 69 -6.17 0.26 6.45
C GLY A 69 -7.53 0.06 5.78
N MET A 70 -8.21 -1.06 6.06
CA MET A 70 -9.57 -1.30 5.54
C MET A 70 -10.59 -0.27 6.02
N GLY A 71 -10.45 0.23 7.26
CA GLY A 71 -11.27 1.32 7.76
C GLY A 71 -11.10 2.61 6.95
N ALA A 72 -9.87 2.92 6.54
CA ALA A 72 -9.58 4.05 5.66
C ALA A 72 -10.20 3.86 4.26
N ILE A 73 -9.99 2.70 3.64
CA ILE A 73 -10.50 2.37 2.30
C ILE A 73 -12.03 2.38 2.28
N SER A 74 -12.68 1.72 3.26
CA SER A 74 -14.14 1.66 3.34
C SER A 74 -14.77 3.04 3.50
N THR A 75 -14.20 3.86 4.40
CA THR A 75 -14.67 5.23 4.62
C THR A 75 -14.47 6.08 3.37
N LEU A 76 -13.35 5.91 2.66
CA LEU A 76 -13.08 6.62 1.42
C LEU A 76 -14.09 6.26 0.33
N ALA A 77 -14.33 4.98 0.11
CA ALA A 77 -15.29 4.53 -0.90
C ALA A 77 -16.71 5.08 -0.62
N LEU A 78 -17.15 5.06 0.63
CA LEU A 78 -18.45 5.63 1.04
C LEU A 78 -18.51 7.16 0.88
N ALA A 79 -17.41 7.85 1.10
CA ALA A 79 -17.35 9.32 0.99
C ALA A 79 -17.32 9.81 -0.47
N VAL A 80 -16.71 9.03 -1.36
CA VAL A 80 -16.44 9.45 -2.74
C VAL A 80 -17.49 8.94 -3.72
N CYS A 81 -17.90 7.66 -3.57
CA CYS A 81 -18.76 6.99 -4.54
C CYS A 81 -20.25 7.16 -4.22
N ARG A 82 -21.07 7.19 -5.26
CA ARG A 82 -22.54 7.20 -5.20
C ARG A 82 -23.08 6.07 -6.07
N ALA A 83 -24.35 5.74 -5.92
CA ALA A 83 -25.02 4.84 -6.85
C ALA A 83 -24.88 5.34 -8.30
N GLY A 84 -24.45 4.50 -9.19
CA GLY A 84 -24.13 4.78 -10.60
C GLY A 84 -22.68 5.20 -10.84
N ASP A 85 -21.86 5.38 -9.83
CA ASP A 85 -20.41 5.59 -10.00
C ASP A 85 -19.67 4.24 -10.13
N ALA A 86 -18.46 4.27 -10.71
CA ALA A 86 -17.58 3.12 -10.77
C ALA A 86 -16.26 3.38 -10.01
N ILE A 87 -15.66 2.31 -9.48
CA ILE A 87 -14.29 2.27 -8.97
C ILE A 87 -13.46 1.46 -9.96
N LEU A 88 -12.43 2.07 -10.52
CA LEU A 88 -11.45 1.35 -11.33
C LEU A 88 -10.27 0.95 -10.43
N ALA A 89 -10.01 -0.35 -10.31
CA ALA A 89 -8.95 -0.87 -9.45
C ALA A 89 -7.99 -1.80 -10.19
N GLY A 90 -6.77 -1.91 -9.66
CA GLY A 90 -5.82 -2.94 -10.05
C GLY A 90 -6.08 -4.28 -9.37
N ASN A 91 -5.08 -5.16 -9.44
CA ASN A 91 -5.01 -6.31 -8.56
C ASN A 91 -4.63 -5.78 -7.16
N VAL A 92 -5.59 -5.76 -6.27
CA VAL A 92 -5.48 -5.16 -4.94
C VAL A 92 -5.57 -6.23 -3.86
N TYR A 93 -5.25 -5.85 -2.63
CA TYR A 93 -5.42 -6.71 -1.47
C TYR A 93 -6.81 -7.37 -1.42
N GLY A 94 -6.86 -8.66 -1.09
CA GLY A 94 -8.09 -9.46 -1.21
C GLY A 94 -9.31 -8.88 -0.47
N CYS A 95 -9.12 -8.24 0.69
CA CYS A 95 -10.23 -7.57 1.37
C CYS A 95 -10.69 -6.30 0.65
N THR A 96 -9.78 -5.59 -0.04
CA THR A 96 -10.12 -4.44 -0.88
C THR A 96 -10.92 -4.86 -2.11
N ASP A 97 -10.51 -5.93 -2.78
CA ASP A 97 -11.25 -6.56 -3.89
C ASP A 97 -12.67 -6.93 -3.45
N SER A 98 -12.79 -7.67 -2.33
CA SER A 98 -14.07 -8.08 -1.77
C SER A 98 -14.97 -6.91 -1.39
N LEU A 99 -14.38 -5.85 -0.81
CA LEU A 99 -15.12 -4.63 -0.47
C LEU A 99 -15.66 -3.97 -1.73
N PHE A 100 -14.83 -3.74 -2.75
CA PHE A 100 -15.24 -3.03 -3.96
C PHE A 100 -16.33 -3.79 -4.71
N ARG A 101 -16.21 -5.12 -4.86
CA ARG A 101 -17.29 -5.96 -5.42
C ARG A 101 -18.55 -5.89 -4.56
N GLY A 102 -18.39 -5.88 -3.24
CA GLY A 102 -19.52 -5.78 -2.29
C GLY A 102 -20.31 -4.49 -2.40
N LEU A 103 -19.66 -3.39 -2.81
CA LEU A 103 -20.32 -2.09 -3.04
C LEU A 103 -21.30 -2.11 -4.21
N GLY A 104 -21.27 -3.14 -5.07
CA GLY A 104 -22.29 -3.39 -6.08
C GLY A 104 -23.72 -3.45 -5.51
N LYS A 105 -23.89 -3.90 -4.24
CA LYS A 105 -25.15 -3.87 -3.51
C LYS A 105 -25.71 -2.46 -3.32
N PHE A 106 -24.85 -1.45 -3.38
CA PHE A 106 -25.21 -0.04 -3.24
C PHE A 106 -25.14 0.72 -4.57
N GLY A 107 -25.05 -0.04 -5.69
CA GLY A 107 -25.03 0.53 -7.03
C GLY A 107 -23.69 1.14 -7.47
N VAL A 108 -22.59 0.79 -6.81
CA VAL A 108 -21.24 1.19 -7.21
C VAL A 108 -20.58 0.02 -7.96
N GLU A 109 -20.19 0.24 -9.20
CA GLU A 109 -19.53 -0.77 -10.02
C GLU A 109 -18.03 -0.91 -9.66
N ALA A 110 -17.54 -2.15 -9.58
CA ALA A 110 -16.10 -2.42 -9.45
C ALA A 110 -15.55 -2.92 -10.79
N VAL A 111 -14.68 -2.12 -11.40
CA VAL A 111 -13.99 -2.44 -12.66
C VAL A 111 -12.53 -2.73 -12.35
N PHE A 112 -11.99 -3.82 -12.90
CA PHE A 112 -10.59 -4.21 -12.65
C PHE A 112 -9.81 -4.23 -13.95
N CYS A 113 -8.60 -3.66 -13.93
CA CYS A 113 -7.66 -3.72 -15.05
C CYS A 113 -6.20 -3.81 -14.55
N ASP A 114 -5.29 -4.08 -15.48
CA ASP A 114 -3.85 -4.09 -15.19
C ASP A 114 -3.32 -2.67 -15.05
N MET A 115 -3.06 -2.23 -13.80
CA MET A 115 -2.51 -0.90 -13.50
C MET A 115 -1.03 -0.75 -13.92
N GLY A 116 -0.33 -1.83 -14.16
CA GLY A 116 1.02 -1.81 -14.75
C GLY A 116 1.02 -1.52 -16.27
N ASN A 117 -0.15 -1.45 -16.91
CA ASN A 117 -0.33 -1.16 -18.32
C ASN A 117 -1.18 0.11 -18.50
N VAL A 118 -0.52 1.23 -18.77
CA VAL A 118 -1.18 2.55 -18.91
C VAL A 118 -2.26 2.55 -20.00
N ALA A 119 -2.05 1.83 -21.11
CA ALA A 119 -3.04 1.74 -22.19
C ALA A 119 -4.31 0.97 -21.75
N ALA A 120 -4.15 -0.06 -20.90
CA ALA A 120 -5.29 -0.78 -20.33
C ALA A 120 -6.09 0.11 -19.39
N VAL A 121 -5.41 0.95 -18.59
CA VAL A 121 -6.07 1.94 -17.72
C VAL A 121 -6.83 2.98 -18.54
N GLU A 122 -6.24 3.51 -19.61
CA GLU A 122 -6.88 4.46 -20.51
C GLU A 122 -8.15 3.87 -21.14
N ALA A 123 -8.05 2.67 -21.71
CA ALA A 123 -9.17 1.97 -22.31
C ALA A 123 -10.31 1.70 -21.30
N ALA A 124 -9.96 1.33 -20.05
CA ALA A 124 -10.95 1.13 -18.99
C ALA A 124 -11.64 2.45 -18.59
N LEU A 125 -10.90 3.55 -18.48
CA LEU A 125 -11.47 4.87 -18.21
C LEU A 125 -12.38 5.38 -19.33
N ASP A 126 -12.06 5.10 -20.59
CA ASP A 126 -12.89 5.47 -21.73
C ASP A 126 -14.16 4.63 -21.80
N ALA A 127 -14.09 3.34 -21.44
CA ALA A 127 -15.27 2.46 -21.37
C ALA A 127 -16.20 2.80 -20.18
N HIS A 128 -15.67 3.40 -19.11
CA HIS A 128 -16.41 3.70 -17.89
C HIS A 128 -16.29 5.20 -17.52
N PRO A 129 -17.00 6.10 -18.21
CA PRO A 129 -16.90 7.56 -17.96
C PRO A 129 -17.44 8.01 -16.60
N ASN A 130 -18.09 7.10 -15.86
CA ASN A 130 -18.60 7.28 -14.51
C ASN A 130 -17.59 6.87 -13.40
N VAL A 131 -16.34 6.60 -13.74
CA VAL A 131 -15.31 6.31 -12.74
C VAL A 131 -15.10 7.51 -11.81
N ALA A 132 -15.45 7.35 -10.54
CA ALA A 132 -15.24 8.35 -9.50
C ALA A 132 -13.84 8.26 -8.87
N MET A 133 -13.27 7.06 -8.83
CA MET A 133 -11.99 6.76 -8.18
C MET A 133 -11.23 5.68 -8.94
N VAL A 134 -9.95 5.94 -9.19
CA VAL A 134 -8.95 4.93 -9.58
C VAL A 134 -8.15 4.58 -8.35
N PHE A 135 -8.17 3.31 -7.94
CA PHE A 135 -7.46 2.80 -6.77
C PHE A 135 -6.39 1.81 -7.18
N LEU A 136 -5.13 2.08 -6.83
CA LEU A 136 -4.01 1.21 -7.17
C LEU A 136 -3.07 0.99 -5.99
N GLU A 137 -2.44 -0.19 -5.98
CA GLU A 137 -1.29 -0.54 -5.15
C GLU A 137 -0.02 -0.50 -6.02
N SER A 138 1.06 0.11 -5.53
CA SER A 138 2.34 0.13 -6.26
C SER A 138 3.51 0.12 -5.28
N PRO A 139 4.29 -0.98 -5.24
CA PRO A 139 4.18 -2.26 -5.99
C PRO A 139 2.91 -3.07 -5.67
N GLU A 140 2.44 -3.84 -6.65
CA GLU A 140 1.28 -4.70 -6.54
C GLU A 140 1.58 -5.97 -5.74
N ASN A 141 0.64 -6.45 -4.94
CA ASN A 141 0.78 -7.68 -4.15
C ASN A 141 0.07 -8.88 -4.84
N PRO A 142 0.74 -10.02 -5.07
CA PRO A 142 2.13 -10.34 -4.76
C PRO A 142 3.10 -10.15 -5.94
N THR A 143 2.65 -9.73 -7.10
CA THR A 143 3.40 -9.74 -8.36
C THR A 143 4.53 -8.73 -8.44
N LEU A 144 4.52 -7.72 -7.56
CA LEU A 144 5.45 -6.59 -7.50
C LEU A 144 5.49 -5.72 -8.77
N ARG A 145 4.46 -5.80 -9.62
CA ARG A 145 4.32 -4.89 -10.76
C ARG A 145 4.18 -3.45 -10.27
N ILE A 146 4.79 -2.54 -11.00
CA ILE A 146 4.80 -1.11 -10.68
C ILE A 146 3.81 -0.40 -11.60
N ALA A 147 2.90 0.38 -11.02
CA ALA A 147 2.05 1.29 -11.76
C ALA A 147 2.79 2.61 -12.05
N ASP A 148 2.71 3.13 -13.28
CA ASP A 148 3.21 4.47 -13.60
C ASP A 148 2.20 5.51 -13.07
N ILE A 149 2.40 5.92 -11.82
CA ILE A 149 1.51 6.81 -11.10
C ILE A 149 1.36 8.15 -11.83
N GLU A 150 2.47 8.69 -12.38
CA GLU A 150 2.45 9.96 -13.10
C GLU A 150 1.67 9.86 -14.41
N ALA A 151 1.86 8.79 -15.17
CA ALA A 151 1.10 8.56 -16.40
C ALA A 151 -0.40 8.37 -16.11
N ILE A 152 -0.76 7.59 -15.08
CA ILE A 152 -2.14 7.39 -14.68
C ILE A 152 -2.78 8.69 -14.16
N SER A 153 -2.04 9.51 -13.41
CA SER A 153 -2.52 10.83 -12.97
C SER A 153 -2.93 11.73 -14.14
N ARG A 154 -2.15 11.73 -15.23
CA ARG A 154 -2.50 12.49 -16.45
C ARG A 154 -3.78 11.98 -17.13
N LEU A 155 -4.13 10.72 -16.96
CA LEU A 155 -5.38 10.14 -17.48
C LEU A 155 -6.58 10.46 -16.57
N THR A 156 -6.40 10.43 -15.26
CA THR A 156 -7.49 10.64 -14.29
C THR A 156 -7.87 12.11 -14.14
N GLU A 157 -6.89 13.01 -14.21
CA GLU A 157 -7.10 14.44 -13.99
C GLU A 157 -8.15 15.07 -14.94
N PRO A 158 -8.05 14.94 -16.27
CA PRO A 158 -9.03 15.53 -17.20
C PRO A 158 -10.41 14.87 -17.08
N ARG A 159 -10.48 13.62 -16.61
CA ARG A 159 -11.73 12.87 -16.42
C ARG A 159 -12.39 13.16 -15.07
N GLY A 160 -11.69 13.86 -14.17
CA GLY A 160 -12.18 14.21 -12.83
C GLY A 160 -12.31 13.01 -11.89
N ALA A 161 -11.71 11.88 -12.22
CA ALA A 161 -11.57 10.74 -11.34
C ALA A 161 -10.47 11.00 -10.30
N LEU A 162 -10.65 10.50 -9.07
CA LEU A 162 -9.63 10.60 -8.02
C LEU A 162 -8.59 9.52 -8.19
N LEU A 163 -7.32 9.86 -8.23
CA LEU A 163 -6.24 8.88 -8.16
C LEU A 163 -5.86 8.63 -6.70
N VAL A 164 -6.13 7.42 -6.23
CA VAL A 164 -5.82 6.94 -4.88
C VAL A 164 -4.71 5.90 -4.97
N VAL A 165 -3.61 6.16 -4.29
CA VAL A 165 -2.47 5.24 -4.23
C VAL A 165 -2.37 4.62 -2.85
N ASP A 166 -2.50 3.32 -2.75
CA ASP A 166 -2.10 2.57 -1.56
C ASP A 166 -0.59 2.39 -1.58
N ASN A 167 0.08 3.20 -0.77
CA ASN A 167 1.54 3.25 -0.67
C ASN A 167 2.10 2.35 0.45
N THR A 168 1.32 1.35 0.88
CA THR A 168 1.67 0.49 2.02
C THR A 168 2.98 -0.28 1.82
N PHE A 169 3.28 -0.75 0.58
CA PHE A 169 4.51 -1.53 0.29
C PHE A 169 5.77 -0.68 0.26
N CYS A 170 5.64 0.58 -0.13
CA CYS A 170 6.77 1.51 -0.25
C CYS A 170 6.97 2.38 0.98
N SER A 171 5.92 2.63 1.75
CA SER A 171 5.91 3.69 2.77
C SER A 171 6.34 5.06 2.23
N PRO A 172 6.25 6.13 3.01
CA PRO A 172 6.76 7.45 2.62
C PRO A 172 8.28 7.50 2.39
N TYR A 173 9.01 6.50 2.89
CA TYR A 173 10.46 6.43 2.75
C TYR A 173 10.91 6.05 1.34
N LEU A 174 10.25 5.08 0.72
CA LEU A 174 10.63 4.56 -0.60
C LEU A 174 9.95 5.32 -1.74
N GLN A 175 8.69 5.74 -1.59
CA GLN A 175 7.90 6.38 -2.63
C GLN A 175 7.01 7.47 -2.06
N GLN A 176 6.87 8.57 -2.80
CA GLN A 176 6.02 9.71 -2.43
C GLN A 176 5.01 10.00 -3.55
N PRO A 177 3.83 9.36 -3.55
CA PRO A 177 2.86 9.43 -4.65
C PRO A 177 2.34 10.83 -4.97
N PHE A 178 2.29 11.75 -4.00
CA PHE A 178 1.92 13.14 -4.26
C PHE A 178 2.88 13.85 -5.24
N ARG A 179 4.16 13.47 -5.27
CA ARG A 179 5.12 13.99 -6.27
C ARG A 179 4.78 13.53 -7.68
N LEU A 180 4.06 12.43 -7.80
CA LEU A 180 3.70 11.76 -9.03
C LEU A 180 2.26 12.06 -9.46
N GLY A 181 1.58 12.96 -8.75
CA GLY A 181 0.24 13.44 -9.09
C GLY A 181 -0.91 12.65 -8.47
N ALA A 182 -0.67 11.79 -7.47
CA ALA A 182 -1.76 11.19 -6.70
C ALA A 182 -2.62 12.26 -6.02
N ASP A 183 -3.94 12.07 -6.02
CA ASP A 183 -4.87 12.93 -5.29
C ASP A 183 -4.95 12.56 -3.81
N LEU A 184 -4.91 11.25 -3.53
CA LEU A 184 -4.98 10.69 -2.18
C LEU A 184 -3.94 9.58 -2.02
N VAL A 185 -3.35 9.50 -0.83
CA VAL A 185 -2.42 8.43 -0.47
C VAL A 185 -2.95 7.71 0.76
N MET A 186 -2.97 6.39 0.67
CA MET A 186 -3.41 5.50 1.74
C MET A 186 -2.24 4.67 2.25
N HIS A 187 -2.23 4.39 3.54
CA HIS A 187 -1.31 3.45 4.18
C HIS A 187 -2.02 2.52 5.14
N SER A 188 -1.70 1.22 5.10
CA SER A 188 -1.89 0.34 6.24
C SER A 188 -0.71 0.55 7.21
N LEU A 189 -0.96 1.27 8.31
CA LEU A 189 0.06 1.52 9.33
C LEU A 189 0.51 0.23 10.02
N THR A 190 -0.33 -0.81 10.00
CA THR A 190 -0.06 -2.18 10.47
C THR A 190 1.24 -2.77 9.91
N LYS A 191 1.69 -2.28 8.75
CA LYS A 191 2.81 -2.82 7.96
C LYS A 191 4.11 -2.06 8.29
N PHE A 192 4.82 -1.57 7.29
CA PHE A 192 6.13 -0.92 7.43
C PHE A 192 6.15 0.27 8.39
N VAL A 193 5.07 1.05 8.46
CA VAL A 193 5.01 2.20 9.39
C VAL A 193 5.12 1.73 10.84
N ASN A 194 4.34 0.73 11.24
CA ASN A 194 4.52 0.08 12.54
C ASN A 194 5.82 -0.71 12.60
N GLY A 195 6.04 -1.62 11.65
CA GLY A 195 7.27 -2.40 11.51
C GLY A 195 7.55 -3.41 12.61
N HIS A 196 6.75 -3.45 13.67
CA HIS A 196 6.99 -4.29 14.87
C HIS A 196 5.87 -5.28 15.14
N SER A 197 4.84 -5.33 14.29
CA SER A 197 3.65 -6.18 14.45
C SER A 197 2.92 -5.98 15.79
N THR A 198 3.02 -4.76 16.37
CA THR A 198 2.50 -4.43 17.70
C THR A 198 1.17 -3.71 17.67
N SER A 199 0.74 -3.18 16.53
CA SER A 199 -0.46 -2.37 16.38
C SER A 199 -1.08 -2.50 15.00
N ILE A 200 -2.37 -2.30 14.93
CA ILE A 200 -3.13 -2.16 13.68
C ILE A 200 -3.42 -0.67 13.47
N GLY A 201 -3.47 -0.25 12.21
CA GLY A 201 -3.81 1.12 11.88
C GLY A 201 -3.94 1.36 10.38
N GLY A 202 -4.53 2.49 10.04
CA GLY A 202 -4.62 3.00 8.70
C GLY A 202 -4.40 4.52 8.67
N ALA A 203 -4.04 5.05 7.53
CA ALA A 203 -3.97 6.49 7.30
C ALA A 203 -4.49 6.82 5.90
N LEU A 204 -5.17 7.94 5.78
CA LEU A 204 -5.50 8.56 4.51
C LEU A 204 -4.99 9.99 4.52
N LEU A 205 -4.25 10.35 3.47
CA LEU A 205 -3.70 11.69 3.25
C LEU A 205 -4.27 12.25 1.94
N GLY A 206 -4.49 13.54 1.92
CA GLY A 206 -5.03 14.22 0.73
C GLY A 206 -5.08 15.73 0.90
N PRO A 207 -5.61 16.48 -0.09
CA PRO A 207 -5.73 17.92 0.00
C PRO A 207 -6.42 18.34 1.29
N PHE A 208 -5.79 19.22 2.08
CA PHE A 208 -6.26 19.60 3.42
C PHE A 208 -7.73 20.01 3.45
N ARG A 209 -8.15 20.80 2.48
CA ARG A 209 -9.55 21.24 2.37
C ARG A 209 -10.50 20.05 2.20
N PHE A 210 -10.19 19.12 1.29
CA PHE A 210 -10.99 17.91 1.10
C PHE A 210 -11.06 17.08 2.38
N MET A 211 -9.92 16.83 3.01
CA MET A 211 -9.85 16.05 4.26
C MET A 211 -10.68 16.67 5.37
N LYS A 212 -10.69 18.00 5.48
CA LYS A 212 -11.37 18.72 6.56
C LYS A 212 -12.87 18.95 6.31
N THR A 213 -13.28 19.21 5.08
CA THR A 213 -14.66 19.64 4.79
C THR A 213 -15.54 18.55 4.19
N ASP A 214 -14.97 17.75 3.28
CA ASP A 214 -15.77 16.79 2.51
C ASP A 214 -15.62 15.37 3.08
N PHE A 215 -14.44 15.04 3.61
CA PHE A 215 -14.14 13.71 4.10
C PHE A 215 -14.33 13.53 5.62
N PHE A 216 -13.99 14.54 6.44
CA PHE A 216 -14.09 14.45 7.91
C PHE A 216 -15.49 14.10 8.43
N PRO A 217 -16.63 14.57 7.84
CA PRO A 217 -17.95 14.11 8.24
C PRO A 217 -18.10 12.57 8.13
N TRP A 218 -17.63 11.97 7.06
CA TRP A 218 -17.65 10.53 6.87
C TRP A 218 -16.75 9.79 7.86
N TYR A 219 -15.53 10.30 8.08
CA TYR A 219 -14.61 9.76 9.10
C TYR A 219 -15.28 9.70 10.48
N LYS A 220 -15.93 10.79 10.87
CA LYS A 220 -16.64 10.91 12.14
C LYS A 220 -17.84 9.94 12.22
N ASP A 221 -18.64 9.86 11.18
CA ASP A 221 -19.94 9.17 11.21
C ASP A 221 -19.77 7.66 11.00
N VAL A 222 -18.84 7.22 10.16
CA VAL A 222 -18.44 5.79 10.02
C VAL A 222 -17.75 5.28 11.28
N GLY A 223 -16.98 6.13 11.95
CA GLY A 223 -16.40 5.82 13.25
C GLY A 223 -15.23 4.83 13.21
N ALA A 224 -14.57 4.63 12.06
CA ALA A 224 -13.39 3.77 11.92
C ALA A 224 -12.12 4.40 12.53
N THR A 225 -12.27 5.07 13.67
CA THR A 225 -11.22 5.85 14.36
C THR A 225 -10.26 4.97 15.13
N PRO A 226 -8.97 5.35 15.26
CA PRO A 226 -7.97 4.57 15.99
C PRO A 226 -8.15 4.71 17.49
N SER A 227 -7.61 3.76 18.27
CA SER A 227 -7.38 3.98 19.68
C SER A 227 -6.18 4.93 19.88
N PRO A 228 -6.17 5.75 20.95
CA PRO A 228 -5.00 6.55 21.30
C PRO A 228 -3.74 5.71 21.55
N PHE A 229 -3.92 4.49 22.08
CA PHE A 229 -2.82 3.56 22.35
C PHE A 229 -2.16 3.08 21.05
N ASP A 230 -2.96 2.68 20.03
CA ASP A 230 -2.43 2.30 18.72
C ASP A 230 -1.76 3.49 18.03
N SER A 231 -2.35 4.68 18.15
CA SER A 231 -1.74 5.92 17.62
C SER A 231 -0.40 6.20 18.27
N TRP A 232 -0.27 5.98 19.59
CA TRP A 232 0.99 6.13 20.32
C TRP A 232 2.03 5.10 19.87
N LEU A 233 1.67 3.82 19.77
CA LEU A 233 2.57 2.76 19.29
C LEU A 233 3.09 3.07 17.89
N ASN A 234 2.19 3.42 16.96
CA ASN A 234 2.58 3.79 15.59
C ASN A 234 3.46 5.06 15.58
N GLY A 235 3.15 6.05 16.44
CA GLY A 235 3.95 7.27 16.59
C GLY A 235 5.36 7.03 17.13
N MET A 236 5.55 6.00 17.98
CA MET A 236 6.86 5.58 18.46
C MET A 236 7.65 4.81 17.40
N THR A 237 6.99 3.87 16.72
CA THR A 237 7.68 2.96 15.80
C THR A 237 8.03 3.60 14.45
N VAL A 238 7.24 4.57 13.98
CA VAL A 238 7.51 5.30 12.73
C VAL A 238 8.84 6.07 12.76
N GLN A 239 9.35 6.43 13.94
CA GLN A 239 10.63 7.11 14.10
C GLN A 239 11.82 6.28 13.57
N SER A 240 11.69 4.95 13.58
CA SER A 240 12.69 4.03 13.05
C SER A 240 12.42 3.59 11.60
N LEU A 241 11.41 4.15 10.93
CA LEU A 241 11.01 3.74 9.59
C LEU A 241 12.18 3.77 8.58
N ALA A 242 12.85 4.90 8.46
CA ALA A 242 13.91 5.09 7.48
C ALA A 242 15.10 4.12 7.67
N PRO A 243 15.73 3.98 8.86
CA PRO A 243 16.81 3.02 9.05
C PRO A 243 16.36 1.56 8.90
N ARG A 244 15.13 1.20 9.30
CA ARG A 244 14.60 -0.14 9.09
C ARG A 244 14.49 -0.46 7.60
N GLU A 245 13.79 0.36 6.84
CA GLU A 245 13.59 0.11 5.41
C GLU A 245 14.86 0.20 4.59
N ALA A 246 15.81 1.04 4.97
CA ALA A 246 17.14 1.06 4.34
C ALA A 246 17.85 -0.28 4.50
N GLN A 247 17.87 -0.82 5.73
CA GLN A 247 18.49 -2.10 6.02
C GLN A 247 17.73 -3.26 5.36
N GLN A 248 16.41 -3.29 5.48
CA GLN A 248 15.56 -4.31 4.87
C GLN A 248 15.70 -4.35 3.35
N SER A 249 15.77 -3.18 2.70
CA SER A 249 15.98 -3.09 1.25
C SER A 249 17.36 -3.60 0.82
N ALA A 250 18.41 -3.29 1.58
CA ALA A 250 19.75 -3.79 1.31
C ALA A 250 19.80 -5.31 1.43
N THR A 251 19.26 -5.86 2.51
CA THR A 251 19.14 -7.31 2.73
C THR A 251 18.31 -7.99 1.65
N ALA A 252 17.19 -7.40 1.23
CA ALA A 252 16.33 -7.94 0.16
C ALA A 252 17.08 -8.02 -1.19
N LEU A 253 17.91 -7.03 -1.50
CA LEU A 253 18.73 -7.05 -2.72
C LEU A 253 19.77 -8.20 -2.70
N GLU A 254 20.41 -8.45 -1.58
CA GLU A 254 21.38 -9.56 -1.43
C GLU A 254 20.67 -10.90 -1.57
N ILE A 255 19.50 -11.09 -0.93
CA ILE A 255 18.70 -12.30 -1.08
C ILE A 255 18.24 -12.48 -2.53
N ALA A 256 17.76 -11.42 -3.19
CA ALA A 256 17.32 -11.49 -4.58
C ALA A 256 18.45 -11.93 -5.52
N ARG A 257 19.68 -11.41 -5.33
CA ARG A 257 20.87 -11.82 -6.10
C ARG A 257 21.22 -13.30 -5.87
N PHE A 258 21.19 -13.77 -4.63
CA PHE A 258 21.41 -15.17 -4.30
C PHE A 258 20.38 -16.06 -5.02
N LEU A 259 19.09 -15.74 -4.88
CA LEU A 259 18.00 -16.51 -5.49
C LEU A 259 18.08 -16.52 -7.03
N SER A 260 18.50 -15.40 -7.66
CA SER A 260 18.63 -15.29 -9.11
C SER A 260 19.65 -16.26 -9.70
N THR A 261 20.61 -16.72 -8.91
CA THR A 261 21.65 -17.67 -9.35
C THR A 261 21.41 -19.10 -8.86
N HIS A 262 20.36 -19.31 -8.04
CA HIS A 262 20.12 -20.62 -7.42
C HIS A 262 19.47 -21.61 -8.41
N PRO A 263 19.99 -22.84 -8.58
CA PRO A 263 19.53 -23.79 -9.61
C PRO A 263 18.09 -24.25 -9.43
N LYS A 264 17.55 -24.22 -8.21
CA LYS A 264 16.15 -24.60 -7.88
C LYS A 264 15.14 -23.46 -8.06
N VAL A 265 15.60 -22.25 -8.34
CA VAL A 265 14.76 -21.08 -8.58
C VAL A 265 14.57 -20.88 -10.09
N ALA A 266 13.35 -20.65 -10.52
CA ALA A 266 13.01 -20.43 -11.92
C ALA A 266 13.07 -18.93 -12.28
N SER A 267 12.61 -18.06 -11.39
CA SER A 267 12.62 -16.60 -11.56
C SER A 267 12.58 -15.88 -10.21
N VAL A 268 13.03 -14.63 -10.22
CA VAL A 268 12.98 -13.74 -9.06
C VAL A 268 12.29 -12.43 -9.47
N GLY A 269 11.26 -12.05 -8.73
CA GLY A 269 10.60 -10.75 -8.84
C GLY A 269 11.10 -9.83 -7.74
N TYR A 270 11.93 -8.83 -8.08
CA TYR A 270 12.37 -7.82 -7.13
C TYR A 270 12.67 -6.50 -7.84
N PRO A 271 12.01 -5.40 -7.46
CA PRO A 271 12.17 -4.11 -8.15
C PRO A 271 13.59 -3.54 -8.14
N GLY A 272 14.43 -3.98 -7.20
CA GLY A 272 15.84 -3.54 -7.10
C GLY A 272 16.82 -4.28 -8.00
N LEU A 273 16.41 -5.32 -8.73
CA LEU A 273 17.28 -6.02 -9.67
C LEU A 273 17.43 -5.21 -10.98
N PRO A 274 18.62 -5.21 -11.60
CA PRO A 274 18.87 -4.48 -12.85
C PRO A 274 18.01 -4.97 -14.03
N ASP A 275 17.68 -6.24 -14.05
CA ASP A 275 16.88 -6.94 -15.07
C ASP A 275 15.38 -6.99 -14.74
N PHE A 276 14.95 -6.31 -13.70
CA PHE A 276 13.52 -6.17 -13.41
C PHE A 276 12.81 -5.49 -14.59
N PRO A 277 11.69 -6.04 -15.10
CA PRO A 277 11.04 -5.56 -16.32
C PRO A 277 10.71 -4.07 -16.34
N GLN A 278 10.45 -3.49 -15.17
CA GLN A 278 10.09 -2.07 -14.99
C GLN A 278 11.19 -1.28 -14.26
N ALA A 279 12.48 -1.67 -14.36
CA ALA A 279 13.59 -1.05 -13.65
C ALA A 279 13.71 0.47 -13.88
N ASP A 280 13.39 0.96 -15.10
CA ASP A 280 13.39 2.40 -15.40
C ASP A 280 12.31 3.14 -14.61
N LEU A 281 11.13 2.55 -14.48
CA LEU A 281 10.03 3.11 -13.72
C LEU A 281 10.34 3.12 -12.21
N VAL A 282 10.94 2.03 -11.71
CA VAL A 282 11.42 1.96 -10.31
C VAL A 282 12.39 3.09 -10.03
N ARG A 283 13.39 3.32 -10.88
CA ARG A 283 14.37 4.42 -10.71
C ARG A 283 13.74 5.82 -10.70
N ARG A 284 12.62 6.00 -11.40
CA ARG A 284 11.91 7.30 -11.42
C ARG A 284 11.02 7.52 -10.20
N GLN A 285 10.41 6.47 -9.66
CA GLN A 285 9.37 6.58 -8.64
C GLN A 285 9.83 6.19 -7.24
N MET A 286 10.79 5.28 -7.13
CA MET A 286 11.17 4.64 -5.88
C MET A 286 12.64 4.95 -5.52
N ARG A 287 12.91 5.03 -4.24
CA ARG A 287 14.27 5.21 -3.70
C ARG A 287 15.12 3.95 -3.83
N SER A 288 14.50 2.77 -3.67
CA SER A 288 15.13 1.45 -3.78
C SER A 288 14.06 0.40 -4.10
N GLY A 289 14.45 -0.88 -4.24
CA GLY A 289 13.55 -1.99 -4.53
C GLY A 289 12.61 -2.38 -3.38
N GLY A 290 12.81 -1.82 -2.18
CA GLY A 290 12.00 -2.14 -1.00
C GLY A 290 12.37 -3.47 -0.35
N ALA A 291 11.53 -3.91 0.59
CA ALA A 291 11.79 -5.09 1.40
C ALA A 291 10.94 -6.32 1.03
N ILE A 292 10.17 -6.23 -0.04
CA ILE A 292 9.36 -7.35 -0.53
C ILE A 292 9.99 -7.89 -1.81
N LEU A 293 10.16 -9.21 -1.86
CA LEU A 293 10.56 -9.92 -3.06
C LEU A 293 9.72 -11.18 -3.25
N THR A 294 9.66 -11.66 -4.47
CA THR A 294 9.04 -12.94 -4.82
C THR A 294 10.01 -13.80 -5.61
N PHE A 295 9.84 -15.09 -5.53
CA PHE A 295 10.59 -16.02 -6.37
C PHE A 295 9.77 -17.26 -6.68
N GLU A 296 10.02 -17.87 -7.81
CA GLU A 296 9.36 -19.09 -8.28
C GLU A 296 10.29 -20.28 -8.04
N VAL A 297 9.86 -21.26 -7.23
CA VAL A 297 10.59 -22.51 -7.08
C VAL A 297 10.24 -23.48 -8.20
N LYS A 298 11.25 -24.17 -8.74
CA LYS A 298 11.05 -25.27 -9.69
C LYS A 298 10.41 -26.45 -8.96
N GLY A 299 9.39 -27.07 -9.55
CA GLY A 299 8.66 -28.19 -8.94
C GLY A 299 7.25 -27.82 -8.44
N GLY A 300 6.83 -26.57 -8.65
CA GLY A 300 5.44 -26.14 -8.41
C GLY A 300 5.03 -26.19 -6.95
N VAL A 301 3.76 -26.58 -6.70
CA VAL A 301 3.15 -26.56 -5.36
C VAL A 301 3.95 -27.38 -4.35
N SER A 302 4.34 -28.61 -4.71
CA SER A 302 5.05 -29.51 -3.77
C SER A 302 6.41 -28.95 -3.34
N ALA A 303 7.14 -28.28 -4.25
CA ALA A 303 8.37 -27.62 -3.90
C ALA A 303 8.13 -26.38 -3.00
N GLY A 304 7.10 -25.58 -3.31
CA GLY A 304 6.66 -24.49 -2.45
C GLY A 304 6.28 -24.96 -1.03
N GLU A 305 5.53 -26.06 -0.91
CA GLU A 305 5.19 -26.66 0.38
C GLU A 305 6.43 -27.20 1.13
N ALA A 306 7.40 -27.79 0.44
CA ALA A 306 8.64 -28.23 1.07
C ALA A 306 9.42 -27.05 1.71
N VAL A 307 9.51 -25.93 1.00
CA VAL A 307 10.08 -24.70 1.56
C VAL A 307 9.26 -24.20 2.77
N MET A 308 7.95 -24.18 2.69
CA MET A 308 7.10 -23.76 3.81
C MET A 308 7.26 -24.69 5.02
N ASN A 309 7.32 -26.00 4.79
CA ASN A 309 7.52 -26.98 5.87
C ASN A 309 8.86 -26.83 6.57
N TYR A 310 9.92 -26.40 5.86
CA TYR A 310 11.20 -26.05 6.48
C TYR A 310 11.03 -24.85 7.43
N PHE A 311 10.38 -23.78 6.99
CA PHE A 311 10.18 -22.57 7.79
C PHE A 311 9.04 -22.68 8.82
N GLY A 312 8.22 -23.74 8.77
CA GLY A 312 7.26 -24.07 9.83
C GLY A 312 7.92 -24.58 11.14
N ARG A 313 9.23 -24.81 11.13
CA ARG A 313 10.01 -25.25 12.30
C ARG A 313 10.32 -24.04 13.19
N LYS A 314 10.42 -24.29 14.51
CA LYS A 314 10.70 -23.24 15.51
C LYS A 314 12.13 -22.72 15.52
N ASP A 315 13.06 -23.46 14.89
CA ASP A 315 14.50 -23.19 14.86
C ASP A 315 14.95 -22.44 13.59
N THR A 316 14.03 -21.76 12.91
CA THR A 316 14.32 -20.99 11.71
C THR A 316 14.17 -19.49 11.96
N PRO A 317 14.93 -18.62 11.24
CA PRO A 317 14.92 -17.18 11.45
C PRO A 317 13.71 -16.47 10.80
N MET A 318 12.90 -17.18 9.98
CA MET A 318 11.75 -16.62 9.29
C MET A 318 10.46 -17.22 9.84
N GLU A 319 9.40 -16.42 9.87
CA GLU A 319 8.08 -16.88 10.27
C GLU A 319 7.15 -17.10 9.08
N LEU A 320 6.40 -18.21 9.10
CA LEU A 320 5.28 -18.42 8.20
C LEU A 320 4.16 -17.45 8.55
N ALA A 321 3.98 -16.41 7.74
CA ALA A 321 2.94 -15.42 7.97
C ALA A 321 2.43 -14.80 6.68
N VAL A 322 1.15 -14.48 6.67
CA VAL A 322 0.49 -13.79 5.54
C VAL A 322 0.64 -12.26 5.61
N SER A 323 1.30 -11.74 6.66
CA SER A 323 1.57 -10.32 6.85
C SER A 323 2.86 -9.89 6.12
N LEU A 324 3.28 -8.65 6.33
CA LEU A 324 4.48 -8.06 5.75
C LEU A 324 4.93 -6.83 6.55
N GLY A 325 6.14 -6.34 6.27
CA GLY A 325 6.64 -5.07 6.78
C GLY A 325 7.10 -5.09 8.23
N SER A 326 7.35 -6.28 8.81
CA SER A 326 7.88 -6.45 10.17
C SER A 326 9.41 -6.36 10.22
N CYS A 327 9.94 -6.16 11.42
CA CYS A 327 11.35 -6.40 11.74
C CYS A 327 11.74 -7.89 11.62
N ILE A 328 10.76 -8.79 11.66
CA ILE A 328 10.92 -10.23 11.45
C ILE A 328 10.62 -10.54 10.00
N THR A 329 11.43 -11.40 9.38
CA THR A 329 11.20 -11.87 8.01
C THR A 329 10.01 -12.81 7.96
N TYR A 330 9.03 -12.47 7.10
CA TYR A 330 7.88 -13.32 6.82
C TYR A 330 8.00 -13.98 5.46
N ILE A 331 7.68 -15.27 5.42
CA ILE A 331 7.64 -16.08 4.20
C ILE A 331 6.26 -16.66 4.02
N GLN A 332 5.76 -16.67 2.79
CA GLN A 332 4.49 -17.29 2.44
C GLN A 332 4.52 -17.90 1.04
N HIS A 333 3.70 -18.95 0.85
CA HIS A 333 3.38 -19.57 -0.42
C HIS A 333 1.93 -19.22 -0.79
N PRO A 334 1.68 -18.21 -1.63
CA PRO A 334 0.33 -17.72 -1.89
C PRO A 334 -0.64 -18.80 -2.38
N ALA A 335 -0.17 -19.74 -3.21
CA ALA A 335 -1.02 -20.79 -3.78
C ALA A 335 -1.62 -21.74 -2.75
N SER A 336 -0.88 -22.06 -1.67
CA SER A 336 -1.39 -22.97 -0.59
C SER A 336 -1.88 -22.21 0.66
N MET A 337 -1.66 -20.89 0.75
CA MET A 337 -2.02 -20.08 1.93
C MET A 337 -3.11 -19.06 1.60
N THR A 338 -2.72 -17.85 1.16
CA THR A 338 -3.65 -16.71 1.00
C THR A 338 -4.65 -16.87 -0.14
N HIS A 339 -4.30 -17.64 -1.18
CA HIS A 339 -5.09 -17.84 -2.38
C HIS A 339 -5.51 -19.32 -2.60
N ALA A 340 -5.40 -20.15 -1.57
CA ALA A 340 -5.75 -21.57 -1.66
C ALA A 340 -7.21 -21.81 -2.09
N VAL A 341 -8.12 -20.91 -1.72
CA VAL A 341 -9.55 -20.98 -2.08
C VAL A 341 -9.87 -20.39 -3.46
N VAL A 342 -8.91 -19.74 -4.11
CA VAL A 342 -9.08 -19.15 -5.45
C VAL A 342 -8.81 -20.23 -6.50
N PRO A 343 -9.68 -20.40 -7.52
CA PRO A 343 -9.44 -21.34 -8.62
C PRO A 343 -8.07 -21.11 -9.29
N GLU A 344 -7.41 -22.18 -9.70
CA GLU A 344 -6.06 -22.11 -10.28
C GLU A 344 -5.99 -21.20 -11.50
N ALA A 345 -6.98 -21.26 -12.40
CA ALA A 345 -7.05 -20.40 -13.57
C ALA A 345 -7.05 -18.91 -13.20
N ASP A 346 -7.78 -18.54 -12.14
CA ASP A 346 -7.86 -17.16 -11.65
C ASP A 346 -6.56 -16.73 -10.96
N ARG A 347 -5.90 -17.66 -10.25
CA ARG A 347 -4.57 -17.40 -9.67
C ARG A 347 -3.54 -17.11 -10.76
N LEU A 348 -3.49 -17.97 -11.78
CA LEU A 348 -2.57 -17.81 -12.92
C LEU A 348 -2.82 -16.50 -13.68
N ALA A 349 -4.09 -16.16 -13.91
CA ALA A 349 -4.46 -14.87 -14.54
C ALA A 349 -3.97 -13.64 -13.73
N ARG A 350 -3.83 -13.80 -12.41
CA ARG A 350 -3.27 -12.78 -11.49
C ARG A 350 -1.75 -12.89 -11.31
N GLY A 351 -1.06 -13.78 -12.05
CA GLY A 351 0.37 -14.02 -11.93
C GLY A 351 0.80 -14.79 -10.68
N ILE A 352 -0.15 -15.47 -10.00
CA ILE A 352 0.13 -16.31 -8.83
C ILE A 352 0.32 -17.74 -9.31
N THR A 353 1.57 -18.09 -9.56
CA THR A 353 1.98 -19.40 -10.06
C THR A 353 2.04 -20.45 -8.94
N PRO A 354 2.05 -21.76 -9.28
CA PRO A 354 2.06 -22.83 -8.28
C PRO A 354 3.29 -22.87 -7.37
N GLY A 355 4.43 -22.33 -7.81
CA GLY A 355 5.67 -22.31 -7.02
C GLY A 355 6.06 -20.92 -6.52
N LEU A 356 5.18 -19.93 -6.64
CA LEU A 356 5.46 -18.57 -6.20
C LEU A 356 5.57 -18.47 -4.68
N ILE A 357 6.69 -17.97 -4.22
CA ILE A 357 6.94 -17.65 -2.80
C ILE A 357 7.15 -16.14 -2.66
N ARG A 358 6.55 -15.54 -1.63
CA ARG A 358 6.76 -14.13 -1.27
C ARG A 358 7.53 -14.04 0.04
N LEU A 359 8.56 -13.21 0.05
CA LEU A 359 9.32 -12.80 1.24
C LEU A 359 9.01 -11.34 1.58
N SER A 360 8.79 -11.09 2.85
CA SER A 360 8.85 -9.75 3.45
C SER A 360 10.04 -9.72 4.38
N VAL A 361 11.11 -9.09 3.94
CA VAL A 361 12.42 -9.15 4.61
C VAL A 361 12.44 -8.30 5.88
N GLY A 362 12.91 -8.89 6.96
CA GLY A 362 13.12 -8.28 8.27
C GLY A 362 14.53 -7.72 8.48
N LEU A 363 15.03 -7.79 9.70
CA LEU A 363 16.31 -7.22 10.14
C LEU A 363 17.33 -8.27 10.57
N GLU A 364 17.08 -9.56 10.31
CA GLU A 364 17.96 -10.68 10.73
C GLU A 364 19.33 -10.70 10.04
N GLY A 365 19.47 -9.95 8.94
CA GLY A 365 20.67 -9.91 8.13
C GLY A 365 20.68 -10.91 6.97
N ALA A 366 21.33 -10.54 5.88
CA ALA A 366 21.30 -11.32 4.64
C ALA A 366 21.96 -12.70 4.78
N GLU A 367 23.10 -12.79 5.46
CA GLU A 367 23.87 -14.03 5.61
C GLU A 367 23.01 -15.15 6.22
N VAL A 368 22.35 -14.87 7.35
CA VAL A 368 21.49 -15.85 8.03
C VAL A 368 20.31 -16.25 7.16
N LEU A 369 19.64 -15.29 6.52
CA LEU A 369 18.46 -15.54 5.69
C LEU A 369 18.83 -16.34 4.43
N VAL A 370 19.95 -16.03 3.77
CA VAL A 370 20.46 -16.75 2.60
C VAL A 370 20.83 -18.20 2.96
N GLU A 371 21.51 -18.42 4.09
CA GLU A 371 21.85 -19.76 4.55
C GLU A 371 20.61 -20.64 4.71
N HIS A 372 19.58 -20.13 5.40
CA HIS A 372 18.34 -20.88 5.63
C HIS A 372 17.51 -21.07 4.36
N LEU A 373 17.50 -20.08 3.45
CA LEU A 373 16.86 -20.23 2.13
C LEU A 373 17.55 -21.32 1.31
N GLY A 374 18.89 -21.37 1.30
CA GLY A 374 19.65 -22.44 0.65
C GLY A 374 19.26 -23.81 1.17
N ARG A 375 19.28 -23.99 2.50
CA ARG A 375 18.87 -25.26 3.14
C ARG A 375 17.43 -25.65 2.80
N ALA A 376 16.49 -24.68 2.75
CA ALA A 376 15.10 -24.95 2.39
C ALA A 376 14.97 -25.39 0.92
N LEU A 377 15.71 -24.73 0.01
CA LEU A 377 15.71 -25.03 -1.41
C LEU A 377 16.38 -26.39 -1.72
N ASP A 378 17.33 -26.84 -0.92
CA ASP A 378 17.93 -28.17 -1.06
C ASP A 378 16.93 -29.32 -0.83
N LEU A 379 15.81 -29.04 -0.16
CA LEU A 379 14.73 -30.01 0.10
C LEU A 379 13.72 -30.15 -1.05
N THR A 380 13.83 -29.31 -2.10
CA THR A 380 12.86 -29.26 -3.23
C THR A 380 13.27 -30.10 -4.43
#